data_7b967a5bc2647db8582abf83020e6383
#
_entry.id   7b967a5bc2647db8582abf83020e6383
#
_cell.length_a   1.000
_cell.length_b   1.000
_cell.length_c   1.000
_cell.angle_alpha   90.00
_cell.angle_beta   90.00
_cell.angle_gamma   90.00
#
_symmetry.space_group_name_H-M   'P 1'
#
loop_
_entity.id
_entity.type
_entity.pdbx_description
1 polymer ?
#
loop_
_entity_poly.entity_id
_entity_poly.type
_entity_poly.pdbx_seq_one_letter_code
_entity_poly.pdbx_strand_id
1 'polypeptide(L)'
;MKSQFQFVESRKSEFGGEYSMFYNAKEKLLEIQDIQMNYITFGKGEKPLILIQGLSTRSIKGAAFSVAYMYRMFARDYKVYLFDRRENISDNITVRNLATDIAMAMDTLKITNADIFGVSQGGMIAQYLAIDRPDLVNQLVLAVTLSKNNETVERTVNDWIHIMEQNNMKRLITDMAEKMYSDIYVKRYKPFMSLLAVLQKPKNVPRFIALAKACLSCKAYDELDKIQCPVFVIGGM
;
A
#
# COMPACT_ATOMS: atom_id res chain seq x y z
N MET A 1 23.65 -7.11 -26.78
CA MET A 1 22.97 -5.81 -26.87
C MET A 1 22.90 -5.24 -25.46
N LYS A 2 23.70 -4.21 -25.15
CA LYS A 2 23.70 -3.56 -23.82
C LYS A 2 22.53 -2.58 -23.81
N SER A 3 21.49 -2.84 -23.00
CA SER A 3 20.42 -1.87 -22.75
C SER A 3 20.96 -0.75 -21.86
N GLN A 4 21.06 0.44 -22.41
CA GLN A 4 21.37 1.64 -21.67
C GLN A 4 20.15 2.00 -20.80
N PHE A 5 20.26 1.75 -19.50
CA PHE A 5 19.37 2.36 -18.52
C PHE A 5 19.82 3.82 -18.33
N GLN A 6 19.09 4.75 -18.91
CA GLN A 6 19.23 6.17 -18.57
C GLN A 6 18.61 6.42 -17.20
N PHE A 7 19.47 6.68 -16.22
CA PHE A 7 19.07 7.26 -14.95
C PHE A 7 18.62 8.72 -15.22
N VAL A 8 17.33 8.96 -15.16
CA VAL A 8 16.83 10.32 -15.04
C VAL A 8 16.83 10.68 -13.55
N GLU A 9 17.82 11.46 -13.14
CA GLU A 9 17.82 12.08 -11.81
C GLU A 9 16.52 12.86 -11.64
N SER A 10 15.75 12.51 -10.61
CA SER A 10 14.49 13.16 -10.28
C SER A 10 14.70 14.68 -10.16
N ARG A 11 13.96 15.46 -10.91
CA ARG A 11 13.83 16.90 -10.66
C ARG A 11 13.45 17.09 -9.20
N LYS A 12 14.30 17.83 -8.47
CA LYS A 12 13.99 18.29 -7.11
C LYS A 12 12.68 19.06 -7.19
N SER A 13 11.61 18.53 -6.61
CA SER A 13 10.45 19.35 -6.31
C SER A 13 10.90 20.38 -5.27
N GLU A 14 10.67 21.65 -5.52
CA GLU A 14 11.10 22.79 -4.67
C GLU A 14 10.43 22.84 -3.29
N PHE A 15 9.81 21.75 -2.84
CA PHE A 15 9.32 21.57 -1.47
C PHE A 15 10.23 20.70 -0.61
N GLY A 16 11.48 20.49 -1.01
CA GLY A 16 12.47 19.67 -0.31
C GLY A 16 13.16 20.39 0.84
N GLY A 17 12.42 20.80 1.88
CA GLY A 17 13.01 21.07 3.17
C GLY A 17 13.54 19.76 3.75
N GLU A 18 14.83 19.68 4.08
CA GLU A 18 15.41 18.57 4.82
C GLU A 18 14.76 18.48 6.19
N TYR A 19 13.74 17.66 6.32
CA TYR A 19 13.16 17.28 7.61
C TYR A 19 14.06 16.24 8.30
N SER A 20 15.34 16.60 8.52
CA SER A 20 16.31 15.77 9.25
C SER A 20 15.87 15.50 10.70
N MET A 21 14.91 16.27 11.22
CA MET A 21 14.37 16.15 12.57
C MET A 21 13.41 14.96 12.72
N PHE A 22 12.89 14.37 11.63
CA PHE A 22 11.86 13.32 11.67
C PHE A 22 12.29 12.05 10.91
N TYR A 23 13.23 11.31 11.51
CA TYR A 23 13.66 10.00 11.02
C TYR A 23 14.19 9.98 9.58
N ASN A 24 14.68 11.12 9.06
CA ASN A 24 15.11 11.30 7.68
C ASN A 24 14.01 10.99 6.64
N ALA A 25 12.77 11.30 6.95
CA ALA A 25 11.64 11.06 6.05
C ALA A 25 11.79 11.85 4.75
N LYS A 26 11.71 11.14 3.63
CA LYS A 26 11.79 11.70 2.28
C LYS A 26 10.66 11.12 1.42
N GLU A 27 10.05 11.97 0.63
CA GLU A 27 9.12 11.59 -0.42
C GLU A 27 9.82 11.67 -1.77
N LYS A 28 9.63 10.67 -2.60
CA LYS A 28 10.29 10.57 -3.90
C LYS A 28 9.31 10.03 -4.94
N LEU A 29 9.53 10.42 -6.19
CA LEU A 29 8.90 9.85 -7.37
C LEU A 29 9.85 8.82 -7.98
N LEU A 30 9.33 7.67 -8.32
CA LEU A 30 10.02 6.62 -9.05
C LEU A 30 9.36 6.50 -10.44
N GLU A 31 10.17 6.52 -11.47
CA GLU A 31 9.77 6.33 -12.85
C GLU A 31 10.42 5.05 -13.37
N ILE A 32 9.60 4.08 -13.77
CA ILE A 32 10.03 2.77 -14.26
C ILE A 32 9.27 2.48 -15.54
N GLN A 33 9.91 2.60 -16.69
CA GLN A 33 9.25 2.45 -17.99
C GLN A 33 8.03 3.39 -18.10
N ASP A 34 6.82 2.84 -18.16
CA ASP A 34 5.54 3.55 -18.21
C ASP A 34 4.89 3.74 -16.83
N ILE A 35 5.53 3.27 -15.75
CA ILE A 35 5.02 3.34 -14.39
C ILE A 35 5.61 4.54 -13.66
N GLN A 36 4.75 5.40 -13.14
CA GLN A 36 5.10 6.42 -12.16
C GLN A 36 4.53 6.06 -10.81
N MET A 37 5.38 6.03 -9.79
CA MET A 37 5.03 5.61 -8.45
C MET A 37 5.71 6.50 -7.40
N ASN A 38 4.93 7.07 -6.49
CA ASN A 38 5.51 7.78 -5.35
C ASN A 38 5.90 6.78 -4.26
N TYR A 39 6.98 7.08 -3.56
CA TYR A 39 7.33 6.33 -2.36
C TYR A 39 7.88 7.26 -1.27
N ILE A 40 7.67 6.83 -0.03
CA ILE A 40 8.23 7.47 1.15
C ILE A 40 9.32 6.55 1.68
N THR A 41 10.48 7.14 2.05
CA THR A 41 11.52 6.41 2.76
C THR A 41 11.94 7.16 4.01
N PHE A 42 12.22 6.42 5.09
CA PHE A 42 12.68 6.95 6.37
C PHE A 42 13.45 5.89 7.17
N GLY A 43 13.97 6.30 8.32
CA GLY A 43 14.74 5.40 9.19
C GLY A 43 16.24 5.41 8.89
N LYS A 44 17.03 4.92 9.88
CA LYS A 44 18.50 4.95 9.88
C LYS A 44 19.11 3.55 9.83
N GLY A 45 18.30 2.49 9.97
CA GLY A 45 18.76 1.12 9.90
C GLY A 45 19.19 0.73 8.49
N GLU A 46 19.91 -0.38 8.38
CA GLU A 46 20.38 -0.91 7.11
C GLU A 46 19.44 -1.94 6.51
N LYS A 47 18.69 -2.65 7.34
CA LYS A 47 17.71 -3.65 6.91
C LYS A 47 16.55 -2.98 6.14
N PRO A 48 16.24 -3.40 4.92
CA PRO A 48 15.08 -2.88 4.21
C PRO A 48 13.78 -3.45 4.78
N LEU A 49 12.81 -2.56 5.05
CA LEU A 49 11.43 -2.90 5.38
C LEU A 49 10.50 -2.27 4.35
N ILE A 50 9.74 -3.09 3.64
CA ILE A 50 8.73 -2.62 2.70
C ILE A 50 7.37 -2.64 3.38
N LEU A 51 6.75 -1.48 3.49
CA LEU A 51 5.37 -1.34 3.94
C LEU A 51 4.44 -1.26 2.73
N ILE A 52 3.47 -2.16 2.67
CA ILE A 52 2.43 -2.18 1.62
C ILE A 52 1.09 -1.92 2.30
N GLN A 53 0.58 -0.70 2.12
CA GLN A 53 -0.68 -0.27 2.73
C GLN A 53 -1.90 -0.98 2.12
N GLY A 54 -3.02 -0.95 2.84
CA GLY A 54 -4.32 -1.40 2.35
C GLY A 54 -4.89 -0.52 1.24
N LEU A 55 -6.12 -0.80 0.85
CA LEU A 55 -6.89 0.03 -0.07
C LEU A 55 -7.04 1.44 0.51
N SER A 56 -6.61 2.44 -0.25
CA SER A 56 -6.64 3.84 0.17
C SER A 56 -7.38 4.70 -0.83
N THR A 57 -8.10 5.69 -0.33
CA THR A 57 -8.78 6.71 -1.14
C THR A 57 -7.82 7.80 -1.63
N ARG A 58 -6.61 7.87 -1.06
CA ARG A 58 -5.63 8.92 -1.35
C ARG A 58 -4.26 8.33 -1.69
N SER A 59 -3.51 9.08 -2.48
CA SER A 59 -2.08 8.89 -2.66
C SER A 59 -1.32 9.27 -1.37
N ILE A 60 -0.12 8.73 -1.21
CA ILE A 60 0.77 9.05 -0.09
C ILE A 60 1.47 10.41 -0.24
N LYS A 61 1.22 11.14 -1.34
CA LYS A 61 1.81 12.47 -1.57
C LYS A 61 1.52 13.43 -0.41
N GLY A 62 2.57 14.04 0.13
CA GLY A 62 2.50 14.96 1.27
C GLY A 62 2.37 14.25 2.63
N ALA A 63 2.48 12.92 2.67
CA ALA A 63 2.29 12.15 3.91
C ALA A 63 3.61 11.71 4.58
N ALA A 64 4.77 12.08 4.06
CA ALA A 64 6.06 11.58 4.53
C ALA A 64 6.24 11.71 6.05
N PHE A 65 5.90 12.87 6.61
CA PHE A 65 6.00 13.11 8.04
C PHE A 65 5.04 12.23 8.88
N SER A 66 3.76 12.20 8.50
CA SER A 66 2.75 11.42 9.23
C SER A 66 3.03 9.92 9.16
N VAL A 67 3.49 9.44 8.02
CA VAL A 67 3.90 8.03 7.83
C VAL A 67 5.12 7.71 8.70
N ALA A 68 6.17 8.52 8.65
CA ALA A 68 7.37 8.30 9.47
C ALA A 68 7.06 8.34 10.97
N TYR A 69 6.16 9.23 11.41
CA TYR A 69 5.71 9.28 12.80
C TYR A 69 4.89 8.06 13.19
N MET A 70 3.96 7.62 12.33
CA MET A 70 3.12 6.44 12.57
C MET A 70 3.95 5.16 12.73
N TYR A 71 4.94 4.98 11.86
CA TYR A 71 5.79 3.79 11.82
C TYR A 71 7.17 3.99 12.46
N ARG A 72 7.33 5.02 13.32
CA ARG A 72 8.62 5.39 13.95
C ARG A 72 9.28 4.27 14.73
N MET A 73 8.50 3.29 15.19
CA MET A 73 9.02 2.13 15.92
C MET A 73 10.02 1.32 15.08
N PHE A 74 9.88 1.34 13.75
CA PHE A 74 10.80 0.67 12.84
C PHE A 74 12.01 1.52 12.44
N ALA A 75 11.96 2.85 12.66
CA ALA A 75 12.92 3.80 12.09
C ALA A 75 14.35 3.66 12.66
N ARG A 76 14.55 3.02 13.81
CA ARG A 76 15.85 2.77 14.40
C ARG A 76 16.58 1.62 13.69
N ASP A 77 15.89 0.53 13.47
CA ASP A 77 16.48 -0.75 13.06
C ASP A 77 16.34 -1.01 11.57
N TYR A 78 15.46 -0.28 10.89
CA TYR A 78 15.14 -0.45 9.47
C TYR A 78 15.35 0.81 8.63
N LYS A 79 15.67 0.57 7.36
CA LYS A 79 15.43 1.50 6.28
C LYS A 79 14.06 1.19 5.70
N VAL A 80 13.07 2.03 6.02
CA VAL A 80 11.68 1.80 5.68
C VAL A 80 11.35 2.42 4.33
N TYR A 81 10.60 1.68 3.52
CA TYR A 81 10.03 2.13 2.25
C TYR A 81 8.53 1.87 2.26
N LEU A 82 7.73 2.88 1.96
CA LEU A 82 6.30 2.76 1.71
C LEU A 82 6.05 3.15 0.26
N PHE A 83 5.65 2.19 -0.56
CA PHE A 83 5.31 2.44 -1.96
C PHE A 83 3.82 2.74 -2.10
N ASP A 84 3.48 3.78 -2.91
CA ASP A 84 2.11 3.99 -3.38
C ASP A 84 1.79 2.99 -4.50
N ARG A 85 0.58 3.02 -4.99
CA ARG A 85 0.22 2.37 -6.26
C ARG A 85 0.65 3.27 -7.42
N ARG A 86 0.91 2.68 -8.59
CA ARG A 86 1.19 3.46 -9.82
C ARG A 86 0.15 4.57 -10.01
N GLU A 87 0.54 5.68 -10.62
CA GLU A 87 -0.40 6.78 -10.85
C GLU A 87 -1.45 6.42 -11.89
N ASN A 88 -1.03 5.84 -13.01
CA ASN A 88 -1.91 5.41 -14.10
C ASN A 88 -2.39 3.97 -13.85
N ILE A 89 -3.59 3.85 -13.30
CA ILE A 89 -4.24 2.58 -13.01
C ILE A 89 -5.21 2.24 -14.15
N SER A 90 -5.05 1.06 -14.75
CA SER A 90 -6.04 0.51 -15.69
C SER A 90 -7.20 -0.14 -14.94
N ASP A 91 -8.39 -0.14 -15.55
CA ASP A 91 -9.59 -0.74 -14.95
C ASP A 91 -9.46 -2.26 -14.69
N ASN A 92 -8.56 -2.93 -15.41
CA ASN A 92 -8.32 -4.37 -15.32
C ASN A 92 -7.10 -4.72 -14.45
N ILE A 93 -6.58 -3.79 -13.66
CA ILE A 93 -5.44 -4.08 -12.80
C ILE A 93 -5.79 -5.14 -11.76
N THR A 94 -4.85 -6.03 -11.49
CA THR A 94 -5.00 -7.09 -10.49
C THR A 94 -4.05 -6.86 -9.32
N VAL A 95 -4.30 -7.51 -8.18
CA VAL A 95 -3.34 -7.47 -7.05
C VAL A 95 -1.98 -8.06 -7.44
N ARG A 96 -1.92 -9.03 -8.37
CA ARG A 96 -0.65 -9.58 -8.87
C ARG A 96 0.11 -8.57 -9.73
N ASN A 97 -0.58 -7.76 -10.55
CA ASN A 97 0.06 -6.66 -11.27
C ASN A 97 0.64 -5.61 -10.30
N LEU A 98 -0.09 -5.29 -9.22
CA LEU A 98 0.41 -4.39 -8.18
C LEU A 98 1.63 -4.97 -7.44
N ALA A 99 1.73 -6.29 -7.28
CA ALA A 99 2.92 -6.95 -6.73
C ALA A 99 4.11 -6.85 -7.70
N THR A 100 3.86 -7.02 -9.01
CA THR A 100 4.88 -6.80 -10.05
C THR A 100 5.42 -5.37 -10.00
N ASP A 101 4.58 -4.37 -9.81
CA ASP A 101 5.01 -2.97 -9.66
C ASP A 101 5.96 -2.78 -8.48
N ILE A 102 5.63 -3.37 -7.34
CA ILE A 102 6.49 -3.32 -6.15
C ILE A 102 7.83 -4.02 -6.41
N ALA A 103 7.81 -5.19 -7.07
CA ALA A 103 9.03 -5.91 -7.44
C ALA A 103 9.93 -5.06 -8.35
N MET A 104 9.36 -4.44 -9.38
CA MET A 104 10.09 -3.54 -10.29
C MET A 104 10.68 -2.32 -9.55
N ALA A 105 9.93 -1.77 -8.58
CA ALA A 105 10.41 -0.67 -7.74
C ALA A 105 11.59 -1.12 -6.87
N MET A 106 11.52 -2.30 -6.26
CA MET A 106 12.60 -2.88 -5.46
C MET A 106 13.84 -3.13 -6.33
N ASP A 107 13.70 -3.72 -7.51
CA ASP A 107 14.80 -3.95 -8.45
C ASP A 107 15.48 -2.63 -8.84
N THR A 108 14.70 -1.61 -9.18
CA THR A 108 15.20 -0.28 -9.57
C THR A 108 15.98 0.39 -8.44
N LEU A 109 15.52 0.22 -7.21
CA LEU A 109 16.18 0.76 -6.01
C LEU A 109 17.26 -0.17 -5.45
N LYS A 110 17.51 -1.32 -6.10
CA LYS A 110 18.45 -2.37 -5.67
C LYS A 110 18.16 -2.87 -4.25
N ILE A 111 16.89 -3.02 -3.92
CA ILE A 111 16.43 -3.56 -2.65
C ILE A 111 16.24 -5.06 -2.82
N THR A 112 16.95 -5.86 -2.06
CA THR A 112 16.85 -7.32 -2.01
C THR A 112 16.72 -7.78 -0.58
N ASN A 113 16.21 -8.99 -0.38
CA ASN A 113 16.14 -9.62 0.95
C ASN A 113 15.45 -8.72 2.01
N ALA A 114 14.32 -8.12 1.63
CA ALA A 114 13.59 -7.18 2.47
C ALA A 114 12.56 -7.89 3.37
N ASP A 115 12.35 -7.33 4.55
CA ASP A 115 11.17 -7.67 5.35
C ASP A 115 9.95 -6.97 4.74
N ILE A 116 8.86 -7.71 4.53
CA ILE A 116 7.64 -7.19 3.91
C ILE A 116 6.52 -7.15 4.94
N PHE A 117 5.88 -6.01 5.10
CA PHE A 117 4.70 -5.85 5.95
C PHE A 117 3.52 -5.38 5.11
N GLY A 118 2.60 -6.30 4.84
CA GLY A 118 1.39 -6.05 4.04
C GLY A 118 0.13 -6.01 4.89
N VAL A 119 -0.67 -4.95 4.71
CA VAL A 119 -1.94 -4.76 5.43
C VAL A 119 -3.11 -4.83 4.46
N SER A 120 -4.12 -5.66 4.73
CA SER A 120 -5.35 -5.76 3.93
C SER A 120 -5.02 -6.01 2.43
N GLN A 121 -5.44 -5.16 1.49
CA GLN A 121 -5.01 -5.25 0.08
C GLN A 121 -3.49 -5.35 -0.06
N GLY A 122 -2.73 -4.63 0.79
CA GLY A 122 -1.27 -4.72 0.81
C GLY A 122 -0.77 -6.11 1.16
N GLY A 123 -1.49 -6.85 2.00
CA GLY A 123 -1.19 -8.25 2.30
C GLY A 123 -1.50 -9.18 1.13
N MET A 124 -2.56 -8.93 0.35
CA MET A 124 -2.82 -9.65 -0.90
C MET A 124 -1.66 -9.45 -1.90
N ILE A 125 -1.17 -8.22 -2.03
CA ILE A 125 -0.03 -7.87 -2.89
C ILE A 125 1.25 -8.54 -2.38
N ALA A 126 1.50 -8.50 -1.08
CA ALA A 126 2.70 -9.06 -0.46
C ALA A 126 2.80 -10.58 -0.64
N GLN A 127 1.66 -11.29 -0.65
CA GLN A 127 1.63 -12.73 -0.96
C GLN A 127 2.14 -12.98 -2.39
N TYR A 128 1.61 -12.27 -3.40
CA TYR A 128 2.08 -12.44 -4.77
C TYR A 128 3.54 -11.99 -4.95
N LEU A 129 3.99 -10.96 -4.25
CA LEU A 129 5.40 -10.59 -4.25
C LEU A 129 6.29 -11.75 -3.75
N ALA A 130 5.91 -12.39 -2.65
CA ALA A 130 6.66 -13.52 -2.10
C ALA A 130 6.58 -14.79 -2.96
N ILE A 131 5.46 -15.01 -3.67
CA ILE A 131 5.27 -16.12 -4.60
C ILE A 131 6.12 -15.92 -5.87
N ASP A 132 6.05 -14.75 -6.47
CA ASP A 132 6.62 -14.48 -7.79
C ASP A 132 8.10 -14.07 -7.71
N ARG A 133 8.55 -13.48 -6.59
CA ARG A 133 9.89 -12.94 -6.37
C ARG A 133 10.43 -13.31 -4.97
N PRO A 134 10.59 -14.60 -4.67
CA PRO A 134 11.13 -15.04 -3.38
C PRO A 134 12.55 -14.50 -3.10
N ASP A 135 13.30 -14.14 -4.14
CA ASP A 135 14.62 -13.51 -4.06
C ASP A 135 14.59 -12.12 -3.39
N LEU A 136 13.46 -11.42 -3.41
CA LEU A 136 13.30 -10.10 -2.82
C LEU A 136 12.85 -10.13 -1.36
N VAL A 137 12.31 -11.25 -0.87
CA VAL A 137 11.59 -11.33 0.40
C VAL A 137 12.36 -12.14 1.43
N ASN A 138 12.76 -11.51 2.53
CA ASN A 138 13.40 -12.16 3.68
C ASN A 138 12.36 -12.81 4.61
N GLN A 139 11.35 -12.05 5.01
CA GLN A 139 10.22 -12.51 5.80
C GLN A 139 8.97 -11.71 5.49
N LEU A 140 7.82 -12.30 5.76
CA LEU A 140 6.52 -11.75 5.38
C LEU A 140 5.61 -11.59 6.59
N VAL A 141 5.13 -10.38 6.84
CA VAL A 141 4.08 -10.10 7.83
C VAL A 141 2.79 -9.75 7.11
N LEU A 142 1.76 -10.53 7.35
CA LEU A 142 0.42 -10.38 6.76
C LEU A 142 -0.57 -9.93 7.84
N ALA A 143 -1.03 -8.71 7.77
CA ALA A 143 -1.96 -8.17 8.74
C ALA A 143 -3.35 -7.95 8.13
N VAL A 144 -4.38 -8.50 8.77
CA VAL A 144 -5.82 -8.35 8.44
C VAL A 144 -6.10 -8.50 6.94
N THR A 145 -5.57 -9.56 6.34
CA THR A 145 -5.64 -9.83 4.90
C THR A 145 -6.22 -11.23 4.62
N LEU A 146 -6.32 -11.56 3.35
CA LEU A 146 -6.78 -12.87 2.89
C LEU A 146 -6.00 -13.31 1.64
N SER A 147 -6.04 -14.62 1.37
CA SER A 147 -5.45 -15.23 0.18
C SER A 147 -6.50 -15.61 -0.88
N LYS A 148 -7.78 -15.68 -0.48
CA LYS A 148 -8.92 -16.00 -1.35
C LYS A 148 -10.14 -15.23 -0.88
N ASN A 149 -10.87 -14.64 -1.83
CA ASN A 149 -12.14 -13.98 -1.54
C ASN A 149 -13.21 -14.97 -1.10
N ASN A 150 -14.11 -14.50 -0.27
CA ASN A 150 -15.37 -15.16 0.08
C ASN A 150 -16.54 -14.19 -0.19
N GLU A 151 -17.76 -14.68 -0.12
CA GLU A 151 -18.97 -13.89 -0.40
C GLU A 151 -19.08 -12.60 0.42
N THR A 152 -18.61 -12.63 1.68
CA THR A 152 -18.65 -11.43 2.55
C THR A 152 -17.70 -10.35 2.03
N VAL A 153 -16.50 -10.72 1.64
CA VAL A 153 -15.51 -9.78 1.09
C VAL A 153 -15.98 -9.25 -0.26
N GLU A 154 -16.44 -10.14 -1.14
CA GLU A 154 -16.94 -9.75 -2.47
C GLU A 154 -18.09 -8.75 -2.36
N ARG A 155 -19.09 -9.05 -1.51
CA ARG A 155 -20.20 -8.13 -1.25
C ARG A 155 -19.70 -6.80 -0.71
N THR A 156 -18.83 -6.82 0.30
CA THR A 156 -18.33 -5.59 0.94
C THR A 156 -17.57 -4.71 -0.06
N VAL A 157 -16.69 -5.30 -0.87
CA VAL A 157 -15.94 -4.53 -1.87
C VAL A 157 -16.87 -3.97 -2.95
N ASN A 158 -17.85 -4.75 -3.43
CA ASN A 158 -18.84 -4.28 -4.41
C ASN A 158 -19.70 -3.16 -3.84
N ASP A 159 -20.10 -3.24 -2.56
CA ASP A 159 -20.81 -2.15 -1.88
C ASP A 159 -19.98 -0.87 -1.85
N TRP A 160 -18.68 -0.95 -1.54
CA TRP A 160 -17.79 0.21 -1.54
C TRP A 160 -17.62 0.81 -2.94
N ILE A 161 -17.52 -0.02 -3.96
CA ILE A 161 -17.48 0.43 -5.37
C ILE A 161 -18.76 1.20 -5.68
N HIS A 162 -19.93 0.62 -5.40
CA HIS A 162 -21.21 1.27 -5.65
C HIS A 162 -21.40 2.59 -4.89
N ILE A 163 -21.00 2.63 -3.61
CA ILE A 163 -21.01 3.87 -2.82
C ILE A 163 -20.13 4.95 -3.47
N MET A 164 -18.99 4.57 -4.02
CA MET A 164 -18.08 5.52 -4.67
C MET A 164 -18.53 5.94 -6.06
N GLU A 165 -19.20 5.10 -6.81
CA GLU A 165 -19.87 5.46 -8.07
C GLU A 165 -20.92 6.54 -7.84
N GLN A 166 -21.60 6.51 -6.67
CA GLN A 166 -22.52 7.57 -6.22
C GLN A 166 -21.78 8.79 -5.62
N ASN A 167 -20.45 8.81 -5.61
CA ASN A 167 -19.63 9.86 -5.01
C ASN A 167 -19.95 10.16 -3.53
N ASN A 168 -20.41 9.14 -2.78
CA ASN A 168 -20.84 9.27 -1.40
C ASN A 168 -19.72 8.90 -0.41
N MET A 169 -18.73 9.78 -0.32
CA MET A 169 -17.54 9.57 0.52
C MET A 169 -17.87 9.41 2.01
N LYS A 170 -18.87 10.15 2.52
CA LYS A 170 -19.27 10.04 3.92
C LYS A 170 -19.78 8.63 4.24
N ARG A 171 -20.61 8.07 3.36
CA ARG A 171 -21.12 6.70 3.52
C ARG A 171 -19.98 5.68 3.45
N LEU A 172 -19.04 5.85 2.51
CA LEU A 172 -17.89 4.96 2.40
C LEU A 172 -17.08 4.94 3.71
N ILE A 173 -16.67 6.11 4.22
CA ILE A 173 -15.88 6.21 5.46
C ILE A 173 -16.63 5.59 6.65
N THR A 174 -17.95 5.83 6.75
CA THR A 174 -18.76 5.27 7.82
C THR A 174 -18.84 3.74 7.72
N ASP A 175 -19.14 3.21 6.53
CA ASP A 175 -19.25 1.77 6.29
C ASP A 175 -17.90 1.04 6.50
N MET A 176 -16.81 1.62 6.01
CA MET A 176 -15.47 1.09 6.28
C MET A 176 -15.14 1.09 7.78
N ALA A 177 -15.49 2.17 8.50
CA ALA A 177 -15.24 2.24 9.93
C ALA A 177 -16.07 1.21 10.72
N GLU A 178 -17.34 1.02 10.38
CA GLU A 178 -18.23 0.05 11.02
C GLU A 178 -17.79 -1.40 10.79
N LYS A 179 -17.13 -1.69 9.66
CA LYS A 179 -16.61 -3.03 9.32
C LYS A 179 -15.20 -3.29 9.86
N MET A 180 -14.41 -2.25 10.16
CA MET A 180 -13.01 -2.38 10.51
C MET A 180 -12.71 -2.12 11.99
N TYR A 181 -13.59 -1.45 12.71
CA TYR A 181 -13.37 -1.04 14.09
C TYR A 181 -14.51 -1.50 15.00
N SER A 182 -14.24 -1.59 16.30
CA SER A 182 -15.26 -1.91 17.30
C SER A 182 -16.35 -0.82 17.38
N ASP A 183 -17.57 -1.21 17.79
CA ASP A 183 -18.71 -0.29 18.00
C ASP A 183 -18.36 0.89 18.93
N ILE A 184 -17.54 0.63 19.95
CA ILE A 184 -17.10 1.65 20.91
C ILE A 184 -16.25 2.71 20.17
N TYR A 185 -15.34 2.27 19.34
CA TYR A 185 -14.50 3.15 18.52
C TYR A 185 -15.36 3.96 17.55
N VAL A 186 -16.23 3.28 16.79
CA VAL A 186 -17.13 3.93 15.82
C VAL A 186 -18.00 4.98 16.49
N LYS A 187 -18.67 4.65 17.61
CA LYS A 187 -19.50 5.61 18.37
C LYS A 187 -18.71 6.84 18.83
N ARG A 188 -17.47 6.65 19.30
CA ARG A 188 -16.61 7.74 19.76
C ARG A 188 -16.21 8.71 18.66
N TYR A 189 -15.93 8.19 17.45
CA TYR A 189 -15.43 8.99 16.34
C TYR A 189 -16.53 9.39 15.33
N LYS A 190 -17.77 8.91 15.50
CA LYS A 190 -18.91 9.24 14.62
C LYS A 190 -19.08 10.75 14.35
N PRO A 191 -18.94 11.67 15.33
CA PRO A 191 -19.05 13.10 15.07
C PRO A 191 -18.00 13.64 14.07
N PHE A 192 -16.84 12.98 14.01
CA PHE A 192 -15.73 13.38 13.14
C PHE A 192 -15.77 12.73 11.76
N MET A 193 -16.66 11.75 11.51
CA MET A 193 -16.73 11.04 10.22
C MET A 193 -17.01 11.97 9.04
N SER A 194 -17.80 13.02 9.24
CA SER A 194 -18.06 14.02 8.19
C SER A 194 -16.81 14.82 7.82
N LEU A 195 -16.02 15.20 8.83
CA LEU A 195 -14.74 15.89 8.60
C LEU A 195 -13.73 14.94 7.93
N LEU A 196 -13.64 13.71 8.39
CA LEU A 196 -12.79 12.69 7.77
C LEU A 196 -13.18 12.44 6.31
N ALA A 197 -14.47 12.42 6.00
CA ALA A 197 -14.96 12.26 4.62
C ALA A 197 -14.51 13.41 3.70
N VAL A 198 -14.47 14.63 4.21
CA VAL A 198 -13.94 15.78 3.45
C VAL A 198 -12.43 15.66 3.27
N LEU A 199 -11.71 15.35 4.35
CA LEU A 199 -10.25 15.23 4.33
C LEU A 199 -9.75 14.05 3.49
N GLN A 200 -10.52 12.95 3.44
CA GLN A 200 -10.15 11.73 2.72
C GLN A 200 -10.81 11.61 1.34
N LYS A 201 -11.51 12.66 0.88
CA LYS A 201 -12.12 12.64 -0.45
C LYS A 201 -11.06 12.34 -1.51
N PRO A 202 -11.24 11.29 -2.34
CA PRO A 202 -10.28 10.95 -3.37
C PRO A 202 -10.26 12.06 -4.43
N LYS A 203 -9.07 12.37 -4.91
CA LYS A 203 -8.92 13.26 -6.08
C LYS A 203 -9.28 12.54 -7.38
N ASN A 204 -9.23 11.21 -7.35
CA ASN A 204 -9.49 10.35 -8.51
C ASN A 204 -10.36 9.16 -8.07
N VAL A 205 -11.68 9.27 -8.26
CA VAL A 205 -12.66 8.22 -7.94
C VAL A 205 -12.44 6.97 -8.81
N PRO A 206 -12.23 7.07 -10.14
CA PRO A 206 -11.92 5.91 -10.97
C PRO A 206 -10.72 5.10 -10.45
N ARG A 207 -9.66 5.78 -9.99
CA ARG A 207 -8.48 5.10 -9.41
C ARG A 207 -8.85 4.28 -8.17
N PHE A 208 -9.69 4.82 -7.28
CA PHE A 208 -10.14 4.06 -6.11
C PHE A 208 -10.96 2.83 -6.51
N ILE A 209 -11.89 3.00 -7.47
CA ILE A 209 -12.74 1.91 -7.96
C ILE A 209 -11.88 0.80 -8.60
N ALA A 210 -10.91 1.14 -9.42
CA ALA A 210 -10.00 0.16 -10.03
C ALA A 210 -9.20 -0.61 -8.97
N LEU A 211 -8.68 0.08 -7.94
CA LEU A 211 -7.97 -0.55 -6.84
C LEU A 211 -8.89 -1.43 -5.97
N ALA A 212 -10.13 -1.02 -5.76
CA ALA A 212 -11.13 -1.84 -5.05
C ALA A 212 -11.45 -3.11 -5.86
N LYS A 213 -11.69 -2.99 -7.17
CA LYS A 213 -11.87 -4.14 -8.08
C LYS A 213 -10.67 -5.08 -8.07
N ALA A 214 -9.45 -4.54 -7.98
CA ALA A 214 -8.24 -5.36 -7.88
C ALA A 214 -8.28 -6.30 -6.66
N CYS A 215 -8.89 -5.93 -5.53
CA CYS A 215 -9.04 -6.83 -4.38
C CYS A 215 -9.79 -8.12 -4.76
N LEU A 216 -10.78 -8.02 -5.65
CA LEU A 216 -11.59 -9.17 -6.10
C LEU A 216 -10.79 -10.15 -6.98
N SER A 217 -9.63 -9.76 -7.48
CA SER A 217 -8.74 -10.63 -8.26
C SER A 217 -7.84 -11.55 -7.40
N CYS A 218 -7.88 -11.44 -6.07
CA CYS A 218 -7.03 -12.22 -5.17
C CYS A 218 -7.41 -13.70 -5.19
N LYS A 219 -6.46 -14.56 -5.63
CA LYS A 219 -6.56 -16.03 -5.72
C LYS A 219 -5.24 -16.68 -5.32
N ALA A 220 -4.51 -16.08 -4.36
CA ALA A 220 -3.20 -16.57 -3.95
C ALA A 220 -3.25 -17.88 -3.15
N TYR A 221 -4.44 -18.29 -2.68
CA TYR A 221 -4.61 -19.47 -1.79
C TYR A 221 -3.97 -20.72 -2.38
N ASP A 222 -4.20 -21.00 -3.66
CA ASP A 222 -3.72 -22.24 -4.31
C ASP A 222 -2.22 -22.19 -4.66
N GLU A 223 -1.54 -21.06 -4.35
CA GLU A 223 -0.11 -20.85 -4.61
C GLU A 223 0.68 -20.54 -3.34
N LEU A 224 0.06 -20.60 -2.15
CA LEU A 224 0.73 -20.26 -0.89
C LEU A 224 1.91 -21.16 -0.54
N ASP A 225 1.91 -22.39 -1.03
CA ASP A 225 3.00 -23.38 -0.88
C ASP A 225 4.30 -22.94 -1.60
N LYS A 226 4.21 -21.98 -2.54
CA LYS A 226 5.36 -21.39 -3.22
C LYS A 226 6.10 -20.33 -2.39
N ILE A 227 5.51 -19.86 -1.28
CA ILE A 227 6.15 -18.90 -0.38
C ILE A 227 7.26 -19.60 0.39
N GLN A 228 8.51 -19.14 0.19
CA GLN A 228 9.71 -19.78 0.73
C GLN A 228 10.24 -19.12 2.00
N CYS A 229 9.73 -17.96 2.36
CA CYS A 229 10.18 -17.19 3.53
C CYS A 229 9.30 -17.47 4.76
N PRO A 230 9.79 -17.18 5.98
CA PRO A 230 8.97 -17.18 7.19
C PRO A 230 7.79 -16.20 7.06
N VAL A 231 6.60 -16.64 7.49
CA VAL A 231 5.36 -15.84 7.43
C VAL A 231 4.79 -15.69 8.84
N PHE A 232 4.49 -14.43 9.19
CA PHE A 232 3.76 -14.09 10.41
C PHE A 232 2.40 -13.49 10.04
N VAL A 233 1.32 -14.07 10.55
CA VAL A 233 -0.07 -13.65 10.24
C VAL A 233 -0.69 -13.00 11.48
N ILE A 234 -1.23 -11.80 11.28
CA ILE A 234 -1.98 -11.04 12.29
C ILE A 234 -3.43 -10.93 11.81
N GLY A 235 -4.36 -11.55 12.55
CA GLY A 235 -5.79 -11.43 12.34
C GLY A 235 -6.47 -10.57 13.39
N GLY A 236 -7.71 -10.10 13.10
CA GLY A 236 -8.64 -9.59 14.10
C GLY A 236 -9.57 -10.71 14.58
N MET A 237 -10.07 -10.61 15.81
CA MET A 237 -11.16 -11.43 16.35
C MET A 237 -12.48 -10.72 16.13
#